data_fd3fdd0fe66698b1ab9126a0f85cceed
#
_entry.id   fd3fdd0fe66698b1ab9126a0f85cceed
#
_cell.length_a   1.000
_cell.length_b   1.000
_cell.length_c   1.000
_cell.angle_alpha   90.00
_cell.angle_beta   90.00
_cell.angle_gamma   90.00
#
_symmetry.space_group_name_H-M   'P 1'
#
loop_
_entity.id
_entity.type
_entity.pdbx_description
1 polymer ?
#
loop_
_entity_poly.entity_id
_entity_poly.type
_entity_poly.pdbx_seq_one_letter_code
_entity_poly.pdbx_strand_id
1 'polypeptide(L)'
;MAFTGNFTTNTFKTGLLDGAFNFNTGTTQVFKIALYTNSATLDATTTSYTSTGEASGGNYSAGGQILTIAQIPTIGNQTGIATSYLSFDNANWTGSITARGALIY
;
A
#
# COMPACT_ATOMS: atom_id res chain seq x y z
N MET A 1 -5.76 16.28 10.10
CA MET A 1 -6.10 15.25 11.09
C MET A 1 -5.55 13.92 10.63
N ALA A 2 -4.97 13.18 11.53
CA ALA A 2 -4.45 11.85 11.19
C ALA A 2 -5.58 10.87 10.90
N PHE A 3 -5.31 9.94 10.03
CA PHE A 3 -6.13 8.76 9.83
C PHE A 3 -5.89 7.76 10.98
N THR A 4 -6.88 6.93 11.26
CA THR A 4 -6.82 5.88 12.26
C THR A 4 -7.29 4.56 11.65
N GLY A 5 -6.69 3.44 12.10
CA GLY A 5 -7.02 2.11 11.61
C GLY A 5 -6.49 1.84 10.19
N ASN A 6 -6.94 0.74 9.63
CA ASN A 6 -6.61 0.32 8.28
C ASN A 6 -7.83 0.43 7.37
N PHE A 7 -7.62 0.87 6.14
CA PHE A 7 -8.69 1.09 5.18
C PHE A 7 -8.40 0.41 3.86
N THR A 8 -9.44 -0.07 3.22
CA THR A 8 -9.42 -0.36 1.79
C THR A 8 -10.21 0.74 1.09
N THR A 9 -9.57 1.46 0.17
CA THR A 9 -10.25 2.57 -0.51
C THR A 9 -11.38 2.08 -1.40
N ASN A 10 -12.40 2.90 -1.58
CA ASN A 10 -13.51 2.57 -2.47
C ASN A 10 -13.05 2.41 -3.92
N THR A 11 -12.08 3.22 -4.35
CA THR A 11 -11.46 3.11 -5.68
C THR A 11 -10.82 1.74 -5.89
N PHE A 12 -10.10 1.24 -4.87
CA PHE A 12 -9.49 -0.08 -4.94
C PHE A 12 -10.55 -1.19 -5.01
N LYS A 13 -11.59 -1.11 -4.18
CA LYS A 13 -12.68 -2.10 -4.19
C LYS A 13 -13.38 -2.16 -5.55
N THR A 14 -13.70 -1.00 -6.12
CA THR A 14 -14.30 -0.91 -7.46
C THR A 14 -13.36 -1.49 -8.51
N GLY A 15 -12.08 -1.14 -8.46
CA GLY A 15 -11.09 -1.66 -9.38
C GLY A 15 -10.91 -3.17 -9.31
N LEU A 16 -11.02 -3.77 -8.12
CA LEU A 16 -11.02 -5.23 -7.98
C LEU A 16 -12.21 -5.86 -8.70
N LEU A 17 -13.40 -5.29 -8.52
CA LEU A 17 -14.63 -5.79 -9.16
C LEU A 17 -14.59 -5.61 -10.68
N ASP A 18 -13.96 -4.55 -11.15
CA ASP A 18 -13.82 -4.26 -12.59
C ASP A 18 -12.67 -5.04 -13.25
N GLY A 19 -11.85 -5.74 -12.47
CA GLY A 19 -10.67 -6.40 -12.99
C GLY A 19 -9.53 -5.45 -13.37
N ALA A 20 -9.50 -4.25 -12.76
CA ALA A 20 -8.48 -3.25 -13.06
C ALA A 20 -7.11 -3.59 -12.46
N PHE A 21 -7.05 -4.39 -11.41
CA PHE A 21 -5.82 -4.74 -10.72
C PHE A 21 -5.42 -6.19 -10.98
N ASN A 22 -4.15 -6.38 -11.33
CA ASN A 22 -3.57 -7.69 -11.57
C ASN A 22 -2.34 -7.87 -10.69
N PHE A 23 -2.42 -8.79 -9.73
CA PHE A 23 -1.33 -9.09 -8.79
C PHE A 23 -0.57 -10.37 -9.15
N ASN A 24 -0.73 -10.88 -10.38
CA ASN A 24 -0.01 -12.05 -10.84
C ASN A 24 1.39 -11.71 -11.35
N THR A 25 2.22 -12.75 -11.49
CA THR A 25 3.52 -12.62 -12.15
C THR A 25 3.32 -12.20 -13.61
N GLY A 26 4.24 -11.39 -14.11
CA GLY A 26 4.15 -10.86 -15.48
C GLY A 26 3.21 -9.68 -15.65
N THR A 27 2.60 -9.20 -14.55
CA THR A 27 1.83 -7.95 -14.62
C THR A 27 2.74 -6.79 -15.03
N THR A 28 2.19 -5.87 -15.83
CA THR A 28 2.84 -4.60 -16.15
C THR A 28 2.44 -3.49 -15.17
N GLN A 29 1.53 -3.79 -14.24
CA GLN A 29 1.09 -2.84 -13.22
C GLN A 29 2.16 -2.68 -12.15
N VAL A 30 2.38 -1.44 -11.73
CA VAL A 30 3.35 -1.10 -10.70
C VAL A 30 2.60 -0.67 -9.45
N PHE A 31 2.85 -1.36 -8.36
CA PHE A 31 2.32 -1.01 -7.05
C PHE A 31 3.42 -0.35 -6.24
N LYS A 32 3.07 0.67 -5.48
CA LYS A 32 4.01 1.43 -4.65
C LYS A 32 3.48 1.58 -3.25
N ILE A 33 4.39 1.81 -2.31
CA ILE A 33 4.04 2.16 -0.93
C ILE A 33 4.69 3.49 -0.56
N ALA A 34 3.87 4.45 -0.13
CA ALA A 34 4.32 5.74 0.38
C ALA A 34 3.98 5.88 1.85
N LEU A 35 4.84 6.56 2.60
CA LEU A 35 4.68 6.79 4.03
C LEU A 35 4.12 8.19 4.28
N TYR A 36 3.27 8.31 5.29
CA TYR A 36 2.58 9.56 5.61
C TYR A 36 2.71 9.92 7.08
N THR A 37 2.83 11.21 7.32
CA THR A 37 2.87 11.78 8.67
C THR A 37 1.46 11.92 9.26
N ASN A 38 1.41 12.36 10.52
CA ASN A 38 0.17 12.63 11.21
C ASN A 38 -0.66 13.77 10.61
N SER A 39 -0.09 14.57 9.70
CA SER A 39 -0.81 15.65 9.01
C SER A 39 -1.57 15.19 7.76
N ALA A 40 -1.35 13.96 7.31
CA ALA A 40 -2.07 13.43 6.16
C ALA A 40 -3.52 13.10 6.50
N THR A 41 -4.38 13.20 5.51
CA THR A 41 -5.77 12.73 5.58
C THR A 41 -5.96 11.63 4.54
N LEU A 42 -5.98 10.39 5.01
CA LEU A 42 -6.22 9.20 4.18
C LEU A 42 -7.39 8.42 4.77
N ASP A 43 -8.32 8.03 3.91
CA ASP A 43 -9.50 7.28 4.31
C ASP A 43 -10.07 6.46 3.14
N ALA A 44 -11.24 5.86 3.34
CA ALA A 44 -11.88 5.05 2.30
C ALA A 44 -12.22 5.84 1.03
N THR A 45 -12.27 7.17 1.10
CA THR A 45 -12.55 8.03 -0.07
C THR A 45 -11.30 8.50 -0.81
N THR A 46 -10.11 8.14 -0.34
CA THR A 46 -8.85 8.45 -1.02
C THR A 46 -8.84 7.78 -2.39
N THR A 47 -8.61 8.57 -3.45
CA THR A 47 -8.70 8.09 -4.84
C THR A 47 -7.36 7.91 -5.53
N SER A 48 -6.31 8.56 -5.03
CA SER A 48 -5.00 8.55 -5.67
C SER A 48 -3.90 8.93 -4.68
N TYR A 49 -2.67 8.69 -5.09
CA TYR A 49 -1.51 9.19 -4.37
C TYR A 49 -1.55 10.72 -4.25
N THR A 50 -1.13 11.21 -3.11
CA THR A 50 -0.91 12.64 -2.87
C THR A 50 0.40 12.83 -2.12
N SER A 51 1.11 13.89 -2.40
CA SER A 51 2.30 14.28 -1.64
C SER A 51 1.97 15.08 -0.38
N THR A 52 0.72 15.45 -0.19
CA THR A 52 0.30 16.21 1.00
C THR A 52 0.40 15.35 2.24
N GLY A 53 1.22 15.78 3.20
CA GLY A 53 1.45 15.05 4.44
C GLY A 53 2.36 13.83 4.29
N GLU A 54 3.01 13.66 3.16
CA GLU A 54 3.96 12.57 2.95
C GLU A 54 5.17 12.73 3.86
N ALA A 55 5.74 11.62 4.31
CA ALA A 55 6.92 11.60 5.16
C ALA A 55 8.17 12.10 4.42
N SER A 56 9.16 12.50 5.19
CA SER A 56 10.47 12.89 4.68
C SER A 56 11.56 12.48 5.69
N GLY A 57 12.81 12.55 5.28
CA GLY A 57 13.94 12.21 6.11
C GLY A 57 14.58 10.89 5.73
N GLY A 58 15.74 10.59 6.33
CA GLY A 58 16.51 9.40 5.99
C GLY A 58 16.77 9.30 4.49
N ASN A 59 16.62 8.11 3.95
CA ASN A 59 16.70 7.89 2.50
C ASN A 59 15.31 7.83 1.82
N TYR A 60 14.28 8.37 2.47
CA TYR A 60 12.93 8.39 1.90
C TYR A 60 12.85 9.38 0.74
N SER A 61 12.33 8.92 -0.39
CA SER A 61 12.03 9.74 -1.56
C SER A 61 10.53 9.84 -1.76
N ALA A 62 10.05 11.01 -2.21
CA ALA A 62 8.63 11.23 -2.49
C ALA A 62 8.10 10.16 -3.46
N GLY A 63 6.91 9.64 -3.18
CA GLY A 63 6.33 8.51 -3.89
C GLY A 63 6.70 7.15 -3.30
N GLY A 64 7.61 7.09 -2.34
CA GLY A 64 7.97 5.87 -1.64
C GLY A 64 8.74 4.88 -2.49
N GLN A 65 8.43 3.59 -2.31
CA GLN A 65 9.11 2.49 -3.01
C GLN A 65 8.14 1.65 -3.83
N ILE A 66 8.67 1.05 -4.89
CA ILE A 66 7.95 0.04 -5.67
C ILE A 66 7.83 -1.22 -4.81
N LEU A 67 6.62 -1.79 -4.79
CA LEU A 67 6.35 -3.08 -4.16
C LEU A 67 6.50 -4.20 -5.19
N THR A 68 7.33 -5.18 -4.87
CA THR A 68 7.48 -6.39 -5.68
C THR A 68 6.60 -7.49 -5.09
N ILE A 69 5.81 -8.14 -5.94
CA ILE A 69 4.95 -9.24 -5.51
C ILE A 69 5.82 -10.44 -5.16
N ALA A 70 5.79 -10.85 -3.90
CA ALA A 70 6.50 -12.02 -3.40
C ALA A 70 5.64 -13.28 -3.53
N GLN A 71 4.35 -13.18 -3.23
CA GLN A 71 3.39 -14.26 -3.36
C GLN A 71 2.21 -13.77 -4.19
N ILE A 72 1.98 -14.42 -5.32
CA ILE A 72 0.79 -14.15 -6.13
C ILE A 72 -0.49 -14.53 -5.38
N PRO A 73 -1.66 -14.01 -5.78
CA PRO A 73 -2.92 -14.36 -5.12
C PRO A 73 -3.08 -15.88 -5.01
N THR A 74 -3.25 -16.36 -3.80
CA THR A 74 -3.23 -17.77 -3.44
C THR A 74 -4.28 -18.05 -2.38
N ILE A 75 -4.89 -19.22 -2.45
CA ILE A 75 -5.72 -19.75 -1.37
C ILE A 75 -4.81 -20.57 -0.47
N GLY A 76 -4.72 -20.22 0.80
CA GLY A 76 -3.88 -20.91 1.76
C GLY A 76 -4.52 -20.96 3.13
N ASN A 77 -3.78 -21.52 4.06
CA ASN A 77 -4.22 -21.64 5.44
C ASN A 77 -3.33 -20.78 6.33
N GLN A 78 -3.71 -19.52 6.48
CA GLN A 78 -3.04 -18.60 7.39
C GLN A 78 -3.68 -18.70 8.76
N THR A 79 -2.87 -18.94 9.79
CA THR A 79 -3.36 -19.01 11.19
C THR A 79 -4.49 -20.02 11.43
N GLY A 80 -4.50 -21.14 10.68
CA GLY A 80 -5.51 -22.19 10.83
C GLY A 80 -6.83 -21.93 10.10
N ILE A 81 -6.93 -20.81 9.36
CA ILE A 81 -8.16 -20.44 8.63
C ILE A 81 -7.82 -20.34 7.15
N ALA A 82 -8.59 -21.05 6.31
CA ALA A 82 -8.46 -20.95 4.87
C ALA A 82 -8.75 -19.49 4.43
N THR A 83 -7.83 -18.89 3.69
CA THR A 83 -7.93 -17.51 3.27
C THR A 83 -7.34 -17.33 1.87
N SER A 84 -7.75 -16.27 1.20
CA SER A 84 -7.12 -15.81 -0.03
C SER A 84 -6.18 -14.66 0.30
N TYR A 85 -4.93 -14.77 -0.14
CA TYR A 85 -3.91 -13.78 0.21
C TYR A 85 -2.88 -13.59 -0.89
N LEU A 86 -2.21 -12.46 -0.83
CA LEU A 86 -1.00 -12.17 -1.59
C LEU A 86 0.00 -11.47 -0.67
N SER A 87 1.26 -11.42 -1.08
CA SER A 87 2.25 -10.66 -0.31
C SER A 87 3.23 -9.95 -1.22
N PHE A 88 3.85 -8.92 -0.67
CA PHE A 88 4.93 -8.18 -1.30
C PHE A 88 6.24 -8.40 -0.55
N ASP A 89 7.36 -8.22 -1.24
CA ASP A 89 8.65 -8.12 -0.58
C ASP A 89 8.67 -6.89 0.33
N ASN A 90 9.53 -6.92 1.33
CA ASN A 90 9.64 -5.82 2.28
C ASN A 90 10.12 -4.54 1.60
N ALA A 91 9.44 -3.44 1.86
CA ALA A 91 9.94 -2.11 1.55
C ALA A 91 10.75 -1.61 2.75
N ASN A 92 11.98 -1.19 2.50
CA ASN A 92 12.91 -0.81 3.55
C ASN A 92 13.49 0.58 3.29
N TRP A 93 13.58 1.35 4.38
CA TRP A 93 14.24 2.66 4.39
C TRP A 93 15.25 2.70 5.52
N THR A 94 16.26 3.56 5.36
CA THR A 94 17.29 3.77 6.36
C THR A 94 17.29 5.23 6.83
N GLY A 95 17.79 5.45 8.04
CA GLY A 95 17.81 6.78 8.64
C GLY A 95 16.56 7.07 9.46
N SER A 96 16.42 8.31 9.88
CA SER A 96 15.32 8.74 10.76
C SER A 96 14.14 9.23 9.91
N ILE A 97 13.03 8.49 9.96
CA ILE A 97 11.80 8.83 9.25
C ILE A 97 10.66 8.78 10.25
N THR A 98 9.87 9.85 10.31
CA THR A 98 8.66 9.89 11.13
C THR A 98 7.45 9.66 10.24
N ALA A 99 6.71 8.59 10.50
CA ALA A 99 5.50 8.28 9.76
C ALA A 99 4.40 7.79 10.70
N ARG A 100 3.17 8.09 10.35
CA ARG A 100 1.97 7.62 11.05
C ARG A 100 1.39 6.38 10.37
N GLY A 101 1.50 6.30 9.05
CA GLY A 101 0.94 5.21 8.28
C GLY A 101 1.44 5.21 6.85
N ALA A 102 0.82 4.39 6.02
CA ALA A 102 1.23 4.19 4.64
C ALA A 102 0.03 4.06 3.71
N LEU A 103 0.25 4.39 2.45
CA LEU A 103 -0.68 4.14 1.35
C LEU A 103 -0.02 3.23 0.33
N ILE A 104 -0.70 2.16 -0.05
CA ILE A 104 -0.34 1.35 -1.23
C ILE A 104 -1.19 1.83 -2.40
N TYR A 105 -0.56 2.11 -3.54
CA TYR A 105 -1.20 2.67 -4.72
C TYR A 105 -0.56 2.20 -6.01
#